data_e853fb4ed89299d33bbe97b2513dd023
#
_entry.id   e853fb4ed89299d33bbe97b2513dd023
#
_cell.length_a   1.000
_cell.length_b   1.000
_cell.length_c   1.000
_cell.angle_alpha   90.00
_cell.angle_beta   90.00
_cell.angle_gamma   90.00
#
_symmetry.space_group_name_H-M   'P 1'
#
loop_
_entity.id
_entity.type
_entity.pdbx_description
1 polymer ?
#
loop_
_entity_poly.entity_id
_entity_poly.type
_entity_poly.pdbx_seq_one_letter_code
_entity_poly.pdbx_strand_id
1 'polypeptide(L)'
;MRFLLANPQVVLRLLLEHIGLTGFSLLLAILIALPLGWLLHNHRRLAGPVLSVLGIIYTIPSIALIIFFIPVFGLNARSVLVALVLYCQIILVRNVLAGLDGIDPAILEAARGMGMGTW
;
A
#
# COMPACT_ATOMS: atom_id res chain seq x y z
N MET A 1 9.34 -0.06 31.79
CA MET A 1 8.66 -1.34 32.11
C MET A 1 7.57 -1.22 33.18
N ARG A 2 7.77 -0.47 34.29
CA ARG A 2 6.74 -0.33 35.36
C ARG A 2 5.39 0.22 34.85
N PHE A 3 5.37 1.17 33.90
CA PHE A 3 4.12 1.74 33.35
C PHE A 3 3.28 0.70 32.62
N LEU A 4 3.91 -0.17 31.81
CA LEU A 4 3.21 -1.21 31.03
C LEU A 4 2.50 -2.23 31.93
N LEU A 5 3.17 -2.61 33.04
CA LEU A 5 2.62 -3.56 34.02
C LEU A 5 1.55 -2.92 34.93
N ALA A 6 1.65 -1.60 35.15
CA ALA A 6 0.69 -0.87 36.01
C ALA A 6 -0.61 -0.50 35.26
N ASN A 7 -0.58 -0.43 33.90
CA ASN A 7 -1.72 0.03 33.09
C ASN A 7 -2.00 -0.89 31.89
N PRO A 8 -2.29 -2.18 32.08
CA PRO A 8 -2.46 -3.14 30.99
C PRO A 8 -3.64 -2.79 30.07
N GLN A 9 -4.71 -2.20 30.61
CA GLN A 9 -5.89 -1.80 29.83
C GLN A 9 -5.57 -0.65 28.87
N VAL A 10 -4.75 0.32 29.28
CA VAL A 10 -4.33 1.44 28.43
C VAL A 10 -3.45 0.92 27.30
N VAL A 11 -2.51 0.02 27.62
CA VAL A 11 -1.63 -0.60 26.63
C VAL A 11 -2.44 -1.40 25.58
N LEU A 12 -3.38 -2.21 26.06
CA LEU A 12 -4.24 -3.01 25.17
C LEU A 12 -5.07 -2.11 24.24
N ARG A 13 -5.67 -1.06 24.78
CA ARG A 13 -6.44 -0.10 23.99
C ARG A 13 -5.59 0.55 22.89
N LEU A 14 -4.41 1.09 23.25
CA LEU A 14 -3.50 1.72 22.28
C LEU A 14 -3.01 0.72 21.22
N LEU A 15 -2.78 -0.53 21.62
CA LEU A 15 -2.40 -1.60 20.69
C LEU A 15 -3.53 -1.89 19.69
N LEU A 16 -4.76 -2.01 20.14
CA LEU A 16 -5.92 -2.24 19.28
C LEU A 16 -6.16 -1.04 18.33
N GLU A 17 -6.03 0.18 18.81
CA GLU A 17 -6.11 1.40 17.99
C GLU A 17 -5.01 1.40 16.93
N HIS A 18 -3.78 1.02 17.27
CA HIS A 18 -2.66 0.92 16.33
C HIS A 18 -2.88 -0.17 15.27
N ILE A 19 -3.29 -1.38 15.69
CA ILE A 19 -3.59 -2.48 14.78
C ILE A 19 -4.75 -2.10 13.85
N GLY A 20 -5.79 -1.47 14.37
CA GLY A 20 -6.93 -0.99 13.58
C GLY A 20 -6.51 0.03 12.53
N LEU A 21 -5.72 1.04 12.90
CA LEU A 21 -5.23 2.06 11.99
C LEU A 21 -4.32 1.46 10.90
N THR A 22 -3.39 0.60 11.30
CA THR A 22 -2.45 -0.05 10.38
C THR A 22 -3.17 -0.99 9.42
N GLY A 23 -4.07 -1.83 9.95
CA GLY A 23 -4.85 -2.77 9.14
C GLY A 23 -5.77 -2.07 8.13
N PHE A 24 -6.44 -1.00 8.56
CA PHE A 24 -7.29 -0.20 7.68
C PHE A 24 -6.49 0.53 6.61
N SER A 25 -5.33 1.11 6.97
CA SER A 25 -4.42 1.75 6.01
C SER A 25 -3.91 0.75 4.97
N LEU A 26 -3.52 -0.45 5.41
CA LEU A 26 -3.06 -1.51 4.51
C LEU A 26 -4.15 -1.98 3.57
N LEU A 27 -5.38 -2.17 4.07
CA LEU A 27 -6.53 -2.54 3.25
C LEU A 27 -6.77 -1.51 2.14
N LEU A 28 -6.82 -0.23 2.49
CA LEU A 28 -6.97 0.85 1.51
C LEU A 28 -5.81 0.88 0.52
N ALA A 29 -4.59 0.69 0.99
CA ALA A 29 -3.41 0.65 0.13
C ALA A 29 -3.48 -0.49 -0.88
N ILE A 30 -3.92 -1.69 -0.48
CA ILE A 30 -4.11 -2.84 -1.36
C ILE A 30 -5.20 -2.57 -2.40
N LEU A 31 -6.34 -2.01 -1.96
CA LEU A 31 -7.45 -1.67 -2.85
C LEU A 31 -7.05 -0.69 -3.96
N ILE A 32 -6.09 0.19 -3.70
CA ILE A 32 -5.55 1.13 -4.68
C ILE A 32 -4.43 0.46 -5.51
N ALA A 33 -3.52 -0.26 -4.86
CA ALA A 33 -2.34 -0.82 -5.51
C ALA A 33 -2.67 -1.94 -6.51
N LEU A 34 -3.67 -2.77 -6.24
CA LEU A 34 -4.07 -3.85 -7.14
C LEU A 34 -4.53 -3.33 -8.50
N PRO A 35 -5.55 -2.44 -8.60
CA PRO A 35 -5.97 -1.91 -9.88
C PRO A 35 -4.89 -1.05 -10.54
N LEU A 36 -4.11 -0.30 -9.76
CA LEU A 36 -3.01 0.50 -10.30
C LEU A 36 -1.91 -0.39 -10.90
N GLY A 37 -1.49 -1.43 -10.19
CA GLY A 37 -0.49 -2.38 -10.68
C GLY A 37 -0.96 -3.12 -11.93
N TRP A 38 -2.22 -3.55 -11.98
CA TRP A 38 -2.82 -4.15 -13.17
C TRP A 38 -2.88 -3.17 -14.35
N LEU A 39 -3.27 -1.92 -14.10
CA LEU A 39 -3.26 -0.87 -15.13
C LEU A 39 -1.87 -0.64 -15.70
N LEU A 40 -0.86 -0.56 -14.84
CA LEU A 40 0.55 -0.34 -15.24
C LEU A 40 1.13 -1.56 -15.97
N HIS A 41 0.71 -2.78 -15.60
CA HIS A 41 1.06 -3.99 -16.35
C HIS A 41 0.56 -3.92 -17.79
N ASN A 42 -0.68 -3.48 -18.00
CA ASN A 42 -1.26 -3.35 -19.35
C ASN A 42 -0.73 -2.13 -20.12
N HIS A 43 -0.32 -1.08 -19.42
CA HIS A 43 0.18 0.18 -20.00
C HIS A 43 1.63 0.44 -19.60
N ARG A 44 2.55 -0.36 -20.09
CA ARG A 44 3.99 -0.34 -19.73
C ARG A 44 4.65 1.04 -19.83
N ARG A 45 4.19 1.89 -20.75
CA ARG A 45 4.73 3.26 -20.89
C ARG A 45 4.48 4.14 -19.68
N LEU A 46 3.43 3.86 -18.90
CA LEU A 46 3.09 4.60 -17.70
C LEU A 46 3.81 4.07 -16.45
N ALA A 47 4.30 2.83 -16.48
CA ALA A 47 4.91 2.20 -15.31
C ALA A 47 6.13 2.98 -14.79
N GLY A 48 7.05 3.38 -15.68
CA GLY A 48 8.24 4.13 -15.32
C GLY A 48 7.92 5.46 -14.62
N PRO A 49 7.17 6.39 -15.26
CA PRO A 49 6.79 7.65 -14.64
C PRO A 49 6.05 7.50 -13.31
N VAL A 50 5.06 6.61 -13.24
CA VAL A 50 4.26 6.41 -12.01
C VAL A 50 5.12 5.85 -10.88
N LEU A 51 5.94 4.82 -11.14
CA LEU A 51 6.84 4.28 -10.13
C LEU A 51 7.89 5.29 -9.69
N SER A 52 8.34 6.19 -10.58
CA SER A 52 9.26 7.27 -10.21
C SER A 52 8.60 8.27 -9.26
N VAL A 53 7.36 8.68 -9.52
CA VAL A 53 6.60 9.57 -8.62
C VAL A 53 6.37 8.91 -7.26
N LEU A 54 5.93 7.66 -7.24
CA LEU A 54 5.75 6.92 -5.99
C LEU A 54 7.08 6.76 -5.23
N GLY A 55 8.18 6.53 -5.96
CA GLY A 55 9.51 6.46 -5.39
C GLY A 55 9.96 7.77 -4.77
N ILE A 56 9.70 8.91 -5.42
CA ILE A 56 10.00 10.25 -4.87
C ILE A 56 9.20 10.47 -3.57
N ILE A 57 7.92 10.17 -3.55
CA ILE A 57 7.08 10.26 -2.34
C ILE A 57 7.68 9.40 -1.21
N TYR A 58 8.15 8.21 -1.52
CA TYR A 58 8.74 7.29 -0.54
C TYR A 58 10.06 7.82 0.06
N THR A 59 10.78 8.71 -0.64
CA THR A 59 12.02 9.31 -0.10
C THR A 59 11.74 10.41 0.94
N ILE A 60 10.54 10.95 1.00
CA ILE A 60 10.16 11.97 1.98
C ILE A 60 10.11 11.33 3.37
N PRO A 61 10.75 11.86 4.41
CA PRO A 61 10.62 11.32 5.76
C PRO A 61 9.14 11.21 6.21
N SER A 62 8.75 10.09 6.82
CA SER A 62 7.35 9.81 7.18
C SER A 62 6.74 10.92 8.04
N ILE A 63 7.50 11.44 9.01
CA ILE A 63 7.05 12.54 9.87
C ILE A 63 6.79 13.81 9.03
N ALA A 64 7.65 14.13 8.06
CA ALA A 64 7.47 15.28 7.20
C ALA A 64 6.21 15.14 6.33
N LEU A 65 5.94 13.93 5.81
CA LEU A 65 4.73 13.66 5.03
C LEU A 65 3.47 13.78 5.89
N ILE A 66 3.48 13.29 7.13
CA ILE A 66 2.36 13.45 8.06
C ILE A 66 2.11 14.94 8.34
N ILE A 67 3.16 15.71 8.64
CA ILE A 67 3.07 17.15 8.90
C ILE A 67 2.50 17.87 7.68
N PHE A 68 2.90 17.50 6.47
CA PHE A 68 2.39 18.06 5.23
C PHE A 68 0.87 17.91 5.09
N PHE A 69 0.28 16.83 5.61
CA PHE A 69 -1.16 16.61 5.56
C PHE A 69 -1.96 17.25 6.69
N ILE A 70 -1.32 17.73 7.77
CA ILE A 70 -2.01 18.39 8.90
C ILE A 70 -2.86 19.58 8.49
N PRO A 71 -2.42 20.50 7.60
CA PRO A 71 -3.23 21.63 7.18
C PRO A 71 -4.53 21.25 6.48
N VAL A 72 -4.57 20.06 5.85
CA VAL A 72 -5.74 19.57 5.08
C VAL A 72 -6.66 18.70 5.94
N PHE A 73 -6.09 17.78 6.70
CA PHE A 73 -6.86 16.76 7.44
C PHE A 73 -6.86 16.96 8.95
N GLY A 74 -6.07 17.91 9.45
CA GLY A 74 -5.90 18.17 10.89
C GLY A 74 -4.87 17.22 11.54
N LEU A 75 -4.51 17.53 12.79
CA LEU A 75 -3.62 16.70 13.61
C LEU A 75 -4.42 15.52 14.19
N ASN A 76 -4.67 14.51 13.39
CA ASN A 76 -5.45 13.34 13.76
C ASN A 76 -5.06 12.09 12.95
N ALA A 77 -5.73 10.96 13.23
CA ALA A 77 -5.47 9.69 12.56
C ALA A 77 -5.62 9.74 11.02
N ARG A 78 -6.38 10.69 10.47
CA ARG A 78 -6.57 10.81 9.00
C ARG A 78 -5.28 11.19 8.29
N SER A 79 -4.50 12.15 8.85
CA SER A 79 -3.21 12.56 8.28
C SER A 79 -2.22 11.38 8.28
N VAL A 80 -2.21 10.59 9.36
CA VAL A 80 -1.38 9.39 9.47
C VAL A 80 -1.83 8.33 8.46
N LEU A 81 -3.13 8.09 8.34
CA LEU A 81 -3.71 7.12 7.41
C LEU A 81 -3.34 7.43 5.96
N VAL A 82 -3.51 8.68 5.52
CA VAL A 82 -3.16 9.09 4.14
C VAL A 82 -1.66 8.90 3.88
N ALA A 83 -0.81 9.30 4.82
CA ALA A 83 0.63 9.11 4.71
C ALA A 83 0.99 7.62 4.60
N LEU A 84 0.44 6.75 5.45
CA LEU A 84 0.68 5.30 5.41
C LEU A 84 0.23 4.67 4.09
N VAL A 85 -0.96 5.03 3.61
CA VAL A 85 -1.47 4.53 2.31
C VAL A 85 -0.52 4.92 1.17
N LEU A 86 -0.05 6.17 1.12
CA LEU A 86 0.90 6.62 0.10
C LEU A 86 2.25 5.88 0.19
N TYR A 87 2.77 5.68 1.40
CA TYR A 87 4.03 4.95 1.60
C TYR A 87 3.95 3.50 1.11
N CYS A 88 2.83 2.83 1.35
CA CYS A 88 2.65 1.45 0.93
C CYS A 88 2.58 1.30 -0.60
N GLN A 89 2.19 2.35 -1.35
CA GLN A 89 1.92 2.22 -2.78
C GLN A 89 3.13 1.74 -3.57
N ILE A 90 4.32 2.31 -3.35
CA ILE A 90 5.50 1.93 -4.16
C ILE A 90 5.85 0.45 -4.00
N ILE A 91 5.74 -0.06 -2.78
CA ILE A 91 6.05 -1.47 -2.47
C ILE A 91 4.97 -2.39 -3.06
N LEU A 92 3.70 -2.08 -2.81
CA LEU A 92 2.59 -2.92 -3.26
C LEU A 92 2.48 -2.94 -4.78
N VAL A 93 2.55 -1.78 -5.45
CA VAL A 93 2.47 -1.70 -6.91
C VAL A 93 3.62 -2.44 -7.57
N ARG A 94 4.85 -2.32 -7.05
CA ARG A 94 6.00 -3.11 -7.55
C ARG A 94 5.78 -4.60 -7.39
N ASN A 95 5.25 -5.03 -6.25
CA ASN A 95 4.98 -6.45 -6.01
C ASN A 95 3.87 -6.98 -6.92
N VAL A 96 2.81 -6.20 -7.17
CA VAL A 96 1.77 -6.57 -8.13
C VAL A 96 2.35 -6.71 -9.54
N LEU A 97 3.15 -5.73 -9.98
CA LEU A 97 3.82 -5.82 -11.29
C LEU A 97 4.73 -7.03 -11.38
N ALA A 98 5.59 -7.25 -10.38
CA ALA A 98 6.50 -8.40 -10.36
C ALA A 98 5.75 -9.75 -10.37
N GLY A 99 4.61 -9.82 -9.66
CA GLY A 99 3.77 -11.02 -9.67
C GLY A 99 3.13 -11.28 -11.03
N LEU A 100 2.60 -10.24 -11.68
CA LEU A 100 2.00 -10.36 -13.02
C LEU A 100 3.06 -10.65 -14.10
N ASP A 101 4.24 -10.05 -13.99
CA ASP A 101 5.34 -10.23 -14.93
C ASP A 101 6.04 -11.59 -14.76
N GLY A 102 5.98 -12.18 -13.58
CA GLY A 102 6.59 -13.46 -13.26
C GLY A 102 5.78 -14.67 -13.70
N ILE A 103 4.59 -14.49 -14.30
CA ILE A 103 3.78 -15.60 -14.80
C ILE A 103 4.46 -16.21 -16.04
N ASP A 104 4.77 -17.51 -15.97
CA ASP A 104 5.39 -18.23 -17.09
C ASP A 104 4.44 -18.21 -18.31
N PRO A 105 4.93 -17.78 -19.50
CA PRO A 105 4.16 -17.81 -20.73
C PRO A 105 3.53 -19.16 -21.05
N ALA A 106 4.20 -20.27 -20.70
CA ALA A 106 3.68 -21.62 -20.91
C ALA A 106 2.40 -21.88 -20.11
N ILE A 107 2.28 -21.30 -18.89
CA ILE A 107 1.05 -21.40 -18.09
C ILE A 107 -0.10 -20.66 -18.78
N LEU A 108 0.18 -19.48 -19.36
CA LEU A 108 -0.82 -18.71 -20.07
C LEU A 108 -1.28 -19.41 -21.36
N GLU A 109 -0.37 -20.06 -22.08
CA GLU A 109 -0.70 -20.85 -23.28
C GLU A 109 -1.54 -22.06 -22.91
N ALA A 110 -1.18 -22.78 -21.86
CA ALA A 110 -1.95 -23.94 -21.38
C ALA A 110 -3.38 -23.50 -20.95
N ALA A 111 -3.51 -22.40 -20.22
CA ALA A 111 -4.80 -21.86 -19.80
C ALA A 111 -5.69 -21.52 -21.02
N ARG A 112 -5.12 -20.85 -22.02
CA ARG A 112 -5.82 -20.54 -23.28
C ARG A 112 -6.22 -21.81 -24.05
N GLY A 113 -5.34 -22.81 -24.10
CA GLY A 113 -5.61 -24.11 -24.72
C GLY A 113 -6.77 -24.88 -24.05
N MET A 114 -6.97 -24.67 -22.75
CA MET A 114 -8.11 -25.20 -21.98
C MET A 114 -9.40 -24.34 -22.12
N GLY A 115 -9.39 -23.32 -22.94
CA GLY A 115 -10.56 -22.45 -23.15
C GLY A 115 -10.76 -21.38 -22.09
N MET A 116 -9.74 -21.10 -21.23
CA MET A 116 -9.82 -20.00 -20.27
C MET A 116 -9.75 -18.66 -20.99
N GLY A 117 -10.73 -17.80 -20.73
CA GLY A 117 -10.77 -16.43 -21.23
C GLY A 117 -9.89 -15.48 -20.44
N THR A 118 -9.98 -14.20 -20.76
CA THR A 118 -9.24 -13.12 -20.07
C THR A 118 -9.83 -12.75 -18.70
N TRP A 119 -10.91 -13.41 -18.28
CA TRP A 119 -11.61 -13.23 -17.01
C TRP A 119 -11.81 -14.58 -16.32
#